data_1532c6f908ac1e2bd6aca97d73cdf105
#
_entry.id   1532c6f908ac1e2bd6aca97d73cdf105
#
_cell.length_a   1.000
_cell.length_b   1.000
_cell.length_c   1.000
_cell.angle_alpha   90.00
_cell.angle_beta   90.00
_cell.angle_gamma   90.00
#
_symmetry.space_group_name_H-M   'P 1'
#
loop_
_entity.id
_entity.type
_entity.pdbx_description
1 polymer ?
#
loop_
_entity_poly.entity_id
_entity_poly.type
_entity_poly.pdbx_seq_one_letter_code
_entity_poly.pdbx_strand_id
1 'polypeptide(L)'
;MWQQRLYSSRDLATSDGRQIRVIDPGLLNTDAGPDFFNAKVEIDGRLWVGNVEIHVRASDWQRHGHHTDKAYDSVILHVVQKDDAPVFRSNGEIIPQMALSPSPQFSEQLAQLTMSDLKLPCAAFIPSVPNIAVTEMIERMAFERLHSKVERLRGLFDSFCGSWEDVCYVIIARSMGFGINNDAFERLARRTPLRMLHKHCDSLLQIEALLFGQAGMLNPLDHPEDDYYQHLVREYSFLANKFSLQPIDASSWKLFRIRPQNFPHRRIAMLAHYIYGGFDLMAKILEAKDYDELCQLFTVRLSGYWACHYSFGKPAEAESPAIGRSSIDILLINAV
;
A
#
# COMPACT_ATOMS: atom_id res chain seq x y z
N MET A 1 13.28 15.83 -4.10
CA MET A 1 14.54 15.39 -4.71
C MET A 1 14.57 13.89 -4.96
N TRP A 2 14.56 13.06 -3.93
CA TRP A 2 14.60 11.59 -4.03
C TRP A 2 13.47 11.02 -4.89
N GLN A 3 12.23 11.24 -4.53
CA GLN A 3 11.04 10.73 -5.22
C GLN A 3 10.99 11.10 -6.71
N GLN A 4 11.38 12.31 -7.04
CA GLN A 4 11.32 12.86 -8.40
C GLN A 4 12.62 12.62 -9.19
N ARG A 5 13.58 11.93 -8.59
CA ARG A 5 14.91 11.67 -9.17
C ARG A 5 15.62 12.94 -9.67
N LEU A 6 15.45 14.06 -8.95
CA LEU A 6 16.08 15.34 -9.29
C LEU A 6 17.53 15.39 -8.76
N TYR A 7 18.32 14.43 -9.17
CA TYR A 7 19.74 14.27 -8.88
C TYR A 7 20.44 13.61 -10.07
N SER A 8 21.77 13.77 -10.18
CA SER A 8 22.54 13.04 -11.19
C SER A 8 22.45 11.54 -10.91
N SER A 9 21.96 10.77 -11.87
CA SER A 9 21.96 9.29 -11.79
C SER A 9 23.32 8.67 -12.14
N ARG A 10 24.29 9.50 -12.55
CA ARG A 10 25.66 9.07 -12.85
C ARG A 10 26.46 9.13 -11.57
N ASP A 11 27.24 8.09 -11.32
CA ASP A 11 28.22 8.00 -10.23
C ASP A 11 27.62 8.05 -8.82
N LEU A 12 26.39 7.53 -8.62
CA LEU A 12 25.85 7.33 -7.28
C LEU A 12 26.64 6.21 -6.59
N ALA A 13 27.13 6.51 -5.38
CA ALA A 13 27.83 5.54 -4.56
C ALA A 13 27.46 5.67 -3.08
N THR A 14 27.61 4.58 -2.34
CA THR A 14 27.57 4.61 -0.90
C THR A 14 28.80 5.30 -0.31
N SER A 15 28.74 5.68 0.95
CA SER A 15 29.86 6.28 1.69
C SER A 15 31.10 5.39 1.73
N ASP A 16 30.93 4.08 1.60
CA ASP A 16 32.01 3.08 1.52
C ASP A 16 32.42 2.75 0.07
N GLY A 17 31.93 3.50 -0.92
CA GLY A 17 32.36 3.45 -2.33
C GLY A 17 31.65 2.43 -3.21
N ARG A 18 30.62 1.72 -2.72
CA ARG A 18 29.84 0.78 -3.52
C ARG A 18 28.93 1.53 -4.50
N GLN A 19 28.89 1.06 -5.75
CA GLN A 19 28.05 1.68 -6.78
C GLN A 19 26.56 1.49 -6.50
N ILE A 20 25.76 2.55 -6.69
CA ILE A 20 24.32 2.55 -6.49
C ILE A 20 23.58 2.83 -7.80
N ARG A 21 22.53 2.06 -8.06
CA ARG A 21 21.52 2.36 -9.07
C ARG A 21 20.11 2.30 -8.45
N VAL A 22 19.40 3.43 -8.47
CA VAL A 22 18.02 3.50 -7.98
C VAL A 22 17.07 3.03 -9.08
N ILE A 23 16.49 1.85 -8.91
CA ILE A 23 15.51 1.26 -9.84
C ILE A 23 14.13 1.87 -9.57
N ASP A 24 13.71 1.88 -8.29
CA ASP A 24 12.45 2.44 -7.83
C ASP A 24 12.70 3.20 -6.51
N PRO A 25 12.38 4.49 -6.42
CA PRO A 25 12.57 5.26 -5.18
C PRO A 25 11.64 4.84 -4.05
N GLY A 26 10.63 4.04 -4.34
CA GLY A 26 9.62 3.63 -3.37
C GLY A 26 8.44 4.60 -3.26
N LEU A 27 7.53 4.26 -2.37
CA LEU A 27 6.32 5.03 -2.08
C LEU A 27 6.56 5.96 -0.91
N LEU A 28 6.28 7.25 -1.11
CA LEU A 28 6.40 8.25 -0.04
C LEU A 28 5.50 7.89 1.13
N ASN A 29 6.07 7.83 2.31
CA ASN A 29 5.35 7.68 3.57
C ASN A 29 5.06 9.07 4.16
N THR A 30 3.82 9.32 4.53
CA THR A 30 3.39 10.54 5.21
C THR A 30 3.02 10.32 6.68
N ASP A 31 3.25 9.10 7.17
CA ASP A 31 2.95 8.65 8.52
C ASP A 31 4.24 8.29 9.29
N ALA A 32 4.12 7.68 10.47
CA ALA A 32 5.28 7.22 11.23
C ALA A 32 6.02 6.08 10.52
N GLY A 33 7.33 6.02 10.69
CA GLY A 33 8.23 5.03 10.07
C GLY A 33 9.07 5.64 8.95
N PRO A 34 9.81 4.82 8.19
CA PRO A 34 10.71 5.28 7.13
C PRO A 34 10.02 6.13 6.06
N ASP A 35 10.72 7.11 5.51
CA ASP A 35 10.20 8.09 4.54
C ASP A 35 9.68 7.47 3.25
N PHE A 36 10.27 6.37 2.79
CA PHE A 36 9.86 5.67 1.57
C PHE A 36 9.77 4.18 1.80
N PHE A 37 8.66 3.57 1.38
CA PHE A 37 8.42 2.13 1.45
C PHE A 37 8.70 1.44 0.11
N ASN A 38 9.16 0.18 0.20
CA ASN A 38 9.31 -0.72 -0.94
C ASN A 38 10.19 -0.17 -2.08
N ALA A 39 11.21 0.61 -1.74
CA ALA A 39 12.21 1.05 -2.70
C ALA A 39 13.00 -0.15 -3.26
N LYS A 40 13.45 -0.03 -4.52
CA LYS A 40 14.32 -1.02 -5.18
C LYS A 40 15.62 -0.33 -5.56
N VAL A 41 16.68 -0.76 -4.93
CA VAL A 41 18.02 -0.19 -5.12
C VAL A 41 19.00 -1.31 -5.43
N GLU A 42 19.81 -1.15 -6.45
CA GLU A 42 20.91 -2.04 -6.73
C GLU A 42 22.20 -1.45 -6.14
N ILE A 43 22.89 -2.22 -5.31
CA ILE A 43 24.16 -1.86 -4.70
C ILE A 43 25.18 -2.92 -5.11
N ASP A 44 26.24 -2.51 -5.84
CA ASP A 44 27.25 -3.41 -6.41
C ASP A 44 26.65 -4.60 -7.19
N GLY A 45 25.65 -4.32 -8.05
CA GLY A 45 24.97 -5.33 -8.86
C GLY A 45 23.97 -6.21 -8.09
N ARG A 46 23.82 -6.05 -6.77
CA ARG A 46 22.86 -6.78 -5.96
C ARG A 46 21.59 -5.96 -5.75
N LEU A 47 20.45 -6.54 -6.10
CA LEU A 47 19.13 -5.91 -5.87
C LEU A 47 18.74 -6.00 -4.39
N TRP A 48 18.45 -4.84 -3.81
CA TRP A 48 17.86 -4.67 -2.48
C TRP A 48 16.44 -4.13 -2.61
N VAL A 49 15.52 -4.70 -1.85
CA VAL A 49 14.13 -4.24 -1.75
C VAL A 49 13.81 -3.97 -0.29
N GLY A 50 13.40 -2.76 0.04
CA GLY A 50 13.11 -2.35 1.40
C GLY A 50 12.79 -0.87 1.49
N ASN A 51 13.01 -0.27 2.65
CA ASN A 51 12.65 1.11 2.91
C ASN A 51 13.86 2.04 2.78
N VAL A 52 13.59 3.32 2.53
CA VAL A 52 14.61 4.37 2.48
C VAL A 52 14.25 5.45 3.48
N GLU A 53 15.26 5.90 4.21
CA GLU A 53 15.16 7.03 5.13
C GLU A 53 16.02 8.18 4.64
N ILE A 54 15.56 9.43 4.81
CA ILE A 54 16.24 10.63 4.32
C ILE A 54 16.44 11.62 5.45
N HIS A 55 17.68 12.07 5.63
CA HIS A 55 18.01 13.11 6.60
C HIS A 55 18.88 14.20 5.98
N VAL A 56 18.95 15.34 6.65
CA VAL A 56 19.94 16.37 6.30
C VAL A 56 21.34 15.92 6.74
N ARG A 57 21.44 15.34 7.94
CA ARG A 57 22.69 14.82 8.50
C ARG A 57 22.53 13.36 8.87
N ALA A 58 23.58 12.57 8.69
CA ALA A 58 23.56 11.17 9.10
C ALA A 58 23.36 11.01 10.62
N SER A 59 23.93 11.91 11.42
CA SER A 59 23.76 11.95 12.90
C SER A 59 22.31 12.16 13.34
N ASP A 60 21.41 12.63 12.47
CA ASP A 60 19.98 12.76 12.78
C ASP A 60 19.31 11.40 13.03
N TRP A 61 19.83 10.32 12.45
CA TRP A 61 19.41 8.95 12.72
C TRP A 61 19.39 8.61 14.21
N GLN A 62 20.47 8.93 14.91
CA GLN A 62 20.56 8.70 16.35
C GLN A 62 19.72 9.71 17.13
N ARG A 63 19.69 10.97 16.71
CA ARG A 63 18.92 12.03 17.36
C ARG A 63 17.42 11.73 17.36
N HIS A 64 16.92 11.10 16.28
CA HIS A 64 15.51 10.71 16.16
C HIS A 64 15.21 9.32 16.77
N GLY A 65 16.22 8.63 17.29
CA GLY A 65 16.05 7.35 17.98
C GLY A 65 15.86 6.13 17.07
N HIS A 66 16.10 6.27 15.75
CA HIS A 66 15.86 5.19 14.77
C HIS A 66 16.73 3.96 15.02
N HIS A 67 17.89 4.10 15.65
CA HIS A 67 18.78 2.99 16.03
C HIS A 67 18.18 2.03 17.07
N THR A 68 17.10 2.42 17.76
CA THR A 68 16.39 1.59 18.73
C THR A 68 15.00 1.17 18.28
N ASP A 69 14.52 1.73 17.17
CA ASP A 69 13.17 1.47 16.65
C ASP A 69 13.21 0.39 15.56
N LYS A 70 12.59 -0.76 15.86
CA LYS A 70 12.47 -1.90 14.92
C LYS A 70 11.75 -1.56 13.62
N ALA A 71 10.93 -0.52 13.57
CA ALA A 71 10.29 -0.07 12.34
C ALA A 71 11.31 0.33 11.26
N TYR A 72 12.51 0.74 11.67
CA TYR A 72 13.61 1.16 10.78
C TYR A 72 14.60 0.03 10.43
N ASP A 73 14.45 -1.17 10.96
CA ASP A 73 15.32 -2.32 10.64
C ASP A 73 15.20 -2.77 9.18
N SER A 74 14.08 -2.42 8.53
CA SER A 74 13.83 -2.68 7.11
C SER A 74 14.44 -1.63 6.15
N VAL A 75 15.13 -0.61 6.67
CA VAL A 75 15.80 0.41 5.86
C VAL A 75 17.01 -0.18 5.16
N ILE A 76 17.01 -0.15 3.83
CA ILE A 76 18.08 -0.67 2.97
C ILE A 76 19.09 0.39 2.55
N LEU A 77 18.69 1.65 2.60
CA LEU A 77 19.54 2.80 2.21
C LEU A 77 19.15 4.02 3.04
N HIS A 78 20.13 4.66 3.64
CA HIS A 78 20.02 5.95 4.29
C HIS A 78 20.57 7.04 3.38
N VAL A 79 19.70 7.96 2.94
CA VAL A 79 20.07 9.05 2.03
C VAL A 79 20.26 10.32 2.84
N VAL A 80 21.42 10.96 2.72
CA VAL A 80 21.75 12.14 3.52
C VAL A 80 22.32 13.27 2.65
N GLN A 81 22.18 14.50 3.10
CA GLN A 81 22.89 15.61 2.47
C GLN A 81 24.34 15.68 3.00
N LYS A 82 24.54 15.44 4.32
CA LYS A 82 25.84 15.43 4.95
C LYS A 82 26.05 14.10 5.67
N ASP A 83 27.05 13.38 5.22
CA ASP A 83 27.51 12.11 5.81
C ASP A 83 28.53 12.43 6.94
N ASP A 84 28.03 12.58 8.16
CA ASP A 84 28.84 12.98 9.32
C ASP A 84 28.96 11.87 10.39
N ALA A 85 28.26 10.74 10.24
CA ALA A 85 28.35 9.61 11.16
C ALA A 85 27.85 8.30 10.48
N PRO A 86 28.43 7.14 10.84
CA PRO A 86 27.84 5.85 10.44
C PRO A 86 26.54 5.60 11.20
N VAL A 87 25.57 4.92 10.57
CA VAL A 87 24.31 4.57 11.17
C VAL A 87 24.10 3.05 11.22
N PHE A 88 23.38 2.62 12.26
CA PHE A 88 23.19 1.21 12.58
C PHE A 88 21.72 0.91 12.79
N ARG A 89 21.31 -0.32 12.44
CA ARG A 89 20.02 -0.89 12.83
C ARG A 89 19.98 -1.23 14.31
N SER A 90 18.81 -1.60 14.81
CA SER A 90 18.63 -2.04 16.19
C SER A 90 19.46 -3.29 16.55
N ASN A 91 19.80 -4.11 15.55
CA ASN A 91 20.64 -5.30 15.68
C ASN A 91 22.16 -5.01 15.55
N GLY A 92 22.56 -3.75 15.37
CA GLY A 92 23.96 -3.33 15.22
C GLY A 92 24.55 -3.44 13.81
N GLU A 93 23.75 -3.85 12.80
CA GLU A 93 24.22 -3.87 11.42
C GLU A 93 24.33 -2.45 10.84
N ILE A 94 25.39 -2.18 10.07
CA ILE A 94 25.58 -0.91 9.36
C ILE A 94 24.56 -0.80 8.23
N ILE A 95 23.90 0.35 8.14
CA ILE A 95 23.02 0.66 7.02
C ILE A 95 23.85 1.35 5.92
N PRO A 96 23.73 0.90 4.65
CA PRO A 96 24.34 1.62 3.53
C PRO A 96 23.90 3.08 3.50
N GLN A 97 24.83 4.03 3.40
CA GLN A 97 24.57 5.47 3.31
C GLN A 97 24.97 6.00 1.95
N MET A 98 24.22 6.99 1.47
CA MET A 98 24.52 7.72 0.24
C MET A 98 24.37 9.21 0.49
N ALA A 99 25.42 9.97 0.23
CA ALA A 99 25.36 11.43 0.24
C ALA A 99 24.71 11.94 -1.06
N LEU A 100 23.68 12.76 -0.94
CA LEU A 100 22.95 13.33 -2.05
C LEU A 100 22.76 14.83 -1.85
N SER A 101 23.46 15.64 -2.62
CA SER A 101 23.33 17.09 -2.57
C SER A 101 22.63 17.62 -3.82
N PRO A 102 21.70 18.58 -3.68
CA PRO A 102 21.11 19.27 -4.81
C PRO A 102 22.16 20.10 -5.54
N SER A 103 22.02 20.24 -6.86
CA SER A 103 22.84 21.19 -7.57
C SER A 103 22.59 22.62 -7.05
N PRO A 104 23.60 23.51 -7.06
CA PRO A 104 23.41 24.90 -6.66
C PRO A 104 22.26 25.59 -7.39
N GLN A 105 22.17 25.35 -8.70
CA GLN A 105 21.11 25.88 -9.54
C GLN A 105 19.71 25.42 -9.13
N PHE A 106 19.55 24.13 -8.76
CA PHE A 106 18.29 23.59 -8.26
C PHE A 106 17.91 24.23 -6.91
N SER A 107 18.90 24.39 -6.01
CA SER A 107 18.68 25.01 -4.70
C SER A 107 18.23 26.47 -4.83
N GLU A 108 18.81 27.22 -5.76
CA GLU A 108 18.42 28.61 -6.03
C GLU A 108 17.01 28.70 -6.62
N GLN A 109 16.68 27.85 -7.60
CA GLN A 109 15.33 27.79 -8.18
C GLN A 109 14.28 27.39 -7.14
N LEU A 110 14.58 26.43 -6.28
CA LEU A 110 13.69 26.01 -5.19
C LEU A 110 13.46 27.15 -4.20
N ALA A 111 14.50 27.87 -3.82
CA ALA A 111 14.39 29.03 -2.94
C ALA A 111 13.47 30.12 -3.54
N GLN A 112 13.61 30.42 -4.82
CA GLN A 112 12.74 31.37 -5.52
C GLN A 112 11.25 30.92 -5.51
N LEU A 113 10.98 29.62 -5.70
CA LEU A 113 9.63 29.07 -5.67
C LEU A 113 9.01 29.10 -4.25
N THR A 114 9.83 28.81 -3.22
CA THR A 114 9.34 28.79 -1.83
C THR A 114 9.14 30.17 -1.21
N MET A 115 9.79 31.20 -1.74
CA MET A 115 9.57 32.61 -1.33
C MET A 115 8.26 33.23 -1.88
N SER A 116 7.54 32.51 -2.74
CA SER A 116 6.28 32.98 -3.27
C SER A 116 5.14 32.75 -2.27
N ASP A 117 4.38 33.80 -1.91
CA ASP A 117 3.18 33.72 -1.04
C ASP A 117 1.98 33.03 -1.72
N LEU A 118 2.13 32.54 -2.94
CA LEU A 118 1.09 31.87 -3.69
C LEU A 118 0.96 30.41 -3.25
N LYS A 119 -0.27 29.92 -3.08
CA LYS A 119 -0.57 28.49 -2.78
C LYS A 119 0.08 27.53 -3.77
N LEU A 120 0.21 27.96 -5.03
CA LEU A 120 0.94 27.27 -6.09
C LEU A 120 1.99 28.24 -6.63
N PRO A 121 3.28 27.99 -6.41
CA PRO A 121 4.35 28.89 -6.85
C PRO A 121 4.32 29.23 -8.35
N CYS A 122 3.84 28.31 -9.19
CA CYS A 122 3.69 28.49 -10.63
C CYS A 122 2.37 29.19 -11.06
N ALA A 123 1.47 29.50 -10.13
CA ALA A 123 0.14 30.04 -10.46
C ALA A 123 0.20 31.35 -11.27
N ALA A 124 1.21 32.18 -11.04
CA ALA A 124 1.42 33.41 -11.78
C ALA A 124 1.68 33.22 -13.29
N PHE A 125 2.24 32.08 -13.67
CA PHE A 125 2.59 31.76 -15.06
C PHE A 125 1.49 30.99 -15.80
N ILE A 126 0.55 30.35 -15.09
CA ILE A 126 -0.51 29.54 -15.71
C ILE A 126 -1.36 30.34 -16.71
N PRO A 127 -1.77 31.63 -16.46
CA PRO A 127 -2.54 32.40 -17.40
C PRO A 127 -1.81 32.69 -18.71
N SER A 128 -0.48 32.65 -18.74
CA SER A 128 0.32 32.87 -19.95
C SER A 128 0.51 31.62 -20.80
N VAL A 129 0.11 30.45 -20.30
CA VAL A 129 0.21 29.20 -21.04
C VAL A 129 -0.95 29.09 -22.04
N PRO A 130 -0.68 28.86 -23.34
CA PRO A 130 -1.77 28.72 -24.33
C PRO A 130 -2.69 27.55 -23.95
N ASN A 131 -4.00 27.74 -24.12
CA ASN A 131 -5.00 26.69 -23.78
C ASN A 131 -4.74 25.38 -24.50
N ILE A 132 -4.22 25.42 -25.73
CA ILE A 132 -3.87 24.19 -26.44
C ILE A 132 -2.78 23.37 -25.72
N ALA A 133 -1.77 24.03 -25.15
CA ALA A 133 -0.72 23.35 -24.38
C ALA A 133 -1.26 22.76 -23.08
N VAL A 134 -2.22 23.42 -22.43
CA VAL A 134 -2.91 22.90 -21.25
C VAL A 134 -3.71 21.65 -21.60
N THR A 135 -4.49 21.69 -22.68
CA THR A 135 -5.30 20.55 -23.15
C THR A 135 -4.40 19.36 -23.52
N GLU A 136 -3.36 19.61 -24.32
CA GLU A 136 -2.40 18.56 -24.70
C GLU A 136 -1.74 17.92 -23.48
N MET A 137 -1.37 18.72 -22.47
CA MET A 137 -0.76 18.19 -21.25
C MET A 137 -1.73 17.32 -20.45
N ILE A 138 -3.00 17.74 -20.34
CA ILE A 138 -4.04 16.97 -19.65
C ILE A 138 -4.28 15.63 -20.36
N GLU A 139 -4.43 15.65 -21.67
CA GLU A 139 -4.63 14.46 -22.50
C GLU A 139 -3.44 13.50 -22.40
N ARG A 140 -2.24 14.04 -22.48
CA ARG A 140 -1.00 13.26 -22.31
C ARG A 140 -0.91 12.59 -20.94
N MET A 141 -1.18 13.34 -19.87
CA MET A 141 -1.17 12.80 -18.50
C MET A 141 -2.25 11.74 -18.30
N ALA A 142 -3.43 11.91 -18.89
CA ALA A 142 -4.49 10.91 -18.87
C ALA A 142 -4.05 9.63 -19.58
N PHE A 143 -3.43 9.75 -20.77
CA PHE A 143 -2.91 8.61 -21.52
C PHE A 143 -1.79 7.89 -20.76
N GLU A 144 -0.81 8.60 -20.21
CA GLU A 144 0.27 8.03 -19.43
C GLU A 144 -0.24 7.28 -18.19
N ARG A 145 -1.28 7.84 -17.52
CA ARG A 145 -1.94 7.18 -16.39
C ARG A 145 -2.62 5.89 -16.79
N LEU A 146 -3.35 5.87 -17.91
CA LEU A 146 -3.99 4.67 -18.44
C LEU A 146 -2.95 3.64 -18.86
N HIS A 147 -1.91 4.05 -19.56
CA HIS A 147 -0.82 3.18 -19.97
C HIS A 147 -0.14 2.50 -18.77
N SER A 148 0.17 3.27 -17.73
CA SER A 148 0.77 2.73 -16.50
C SER A 148 -0.14 1.70 -15.81
N LYS A 149 -1.48 1.92 -15.84
CA LYS A 149 -2.45 0.94 -15.35
C LYS A 149 -2.43 -0.34 -16.17
N VAL A 150 -2.44 -0.23 -17.51
CA VAL A 150 -2.41 -1.38 -18.42
C VAL A 150 -1.13 -2.21 -18.22
N GLU A 151 0.02 -1.57 -18.13
CA GLU A 151 1.29 -2.29 -17.90
C GLU A 151 1.29 -3.04 -16.57
N ARG A 152 0.73 -2.42 -15.53
CA ARG A 152 0.56 -3.10 -14.24
C ARG A 152 -0.38 -4.31 -14.34
N LEU A 153 -1.50 -4.18 -15.06
CA LEU A 153 -2.44 -5.27 -15.31
C LEU A 153 -1.78 -6.42 -16.06
N ARG A 154 -0.98 -6.12 -17.09
CA ARG A 154 -0.20 -7.12 -17.83
C ARG A 154 0.76 -7.87 -16.92
N GLY A 155 1.53 -7.16 -16.10
CA GLY A 155 2.43 -7.78 -15.13
C GLY A 155 1.71 -8.67 -14.11
N LEU A 156 0.50 -8.29 -13.67
CA LEU A 156 -0.34 -9.13 -12.83
C LEU A 156 -0.81 -10.39 -13.60
N PHE A 157 -1.33 -10.22 -14.80
CA PHE A 157 -1.81 -11.31 -15.64
C PHE A 157 -0.73 -12.36 -15.89
N ASP A 158 0.48 -11.92 -16.24
CA ASP A 158 1.63 -12.80 -16.43
C ASP A 158 1.99 -13.53 -15.12
N SER A 159 1.95 -12.83 -13.97
CA SER A 159 2.26 -13.42 -12.66
C SER A 159 1.24 -14.46 -12.21
N PHE A 160 0.01 -14.40 -12.70
CA PHE A 160 -1.07 -15.36 -12.46
C PHE A 160 -1.29 -16.33 -13.62
N CYS A 161 -0.28 -16.54 -14.46
CA CYS A 161 -0.31 -17.50 -15.58
C CYS A 161 -1.53 -17.33 -16.50
N GLY A 162 -1.98 -16.10 -16.71
CA GLY A 162 -3.08 -15.78 -17.60
C GLY A 162 -4.48 -15.84 -16.98
N SER A 163 -4.60 -15.93 -15.65
CA SER A 163 -5.90 -15.92 -14.95
C SER A 163 -6.42 -14.50 -14.74
N TRP A 164 -7.41 -14.09 -15.53
CA TRP A 164 -8.10 -12.82 -15.32
C TRP A 164 -8.91 -12.76 -14.01
N GLU A 165 -9.42 -13.91 -13.56
CA GLU A 165 -10.16 -14.00 -12.31
C GLU A 165 -9.28 -13.67 -11.11
N ASP A 166 -8.06 -14.24 -11.05
CA ASP A 166 -7.08 -13.93 -10.01
C ASP A 166 -6.62 -12.45 -10.09
N VAL A 167 -6.43 -11.92 -11.30
CA VAL A 167 -6.12 -10.50 -11.52
C VAL A 167 -7.23 -9.62 -10.98
N CYS A 168 -8.49 -9.89 -11.32
CA CYS A 168 -9.67 -9.17 -10.85
C CYS A 168 -9.75 -9.18 -9.31
N TYR A 169 -9.58 -10.34 -8.70
CA TYR A 169 -9.56 -10.50 -7.25
C TYR A 169 -8.49 -9.64 -6.59
N VAL A 170 -7.25 -9.69 -7.08
CA VAL A 170 -6.14 -8.92 -6.51
C VAL A 170 -6.35 -7.41 -6.66
N ILE A 171 -6.91 -6.95 -7.79
CA ILE A 171 -7.21 -5.53 -8.02
C ILE A 171 -8.32 -5.05 -7.07
N ILE A 172 -9.40 -5.82 -6.93
CA ILE A 172 -10.49 -5.49 -6.02
C ILE A 172 -9.96 -5.45 -4.59
N ALA A 173 -9.20 -6.47 -4.16
CA ALA A 173 -8.60 -6.49 -2.84
C ALA A 173 -7.71 -5.25 -2.61
N ARG A 174 -6.79 -4.95 -3.54
CA ARG A 174 -5.93 -3.76 -3.46
C ARG A 174 -6.75 -2.48 -3.33
N SER A 175 -7.83 -2.35 -4.10
CA SER A 175 -8.69 -1.16 -4.10
C SER A 175 -9.42 -0.95 -2.78
N MET A 176 -9.66 -2.03 -2.00
CA MET A 176 -10.19 -1.97 -0.64
C MET A 176 -9.28 -1.22 0.34
N GLY A 177 -8.01 -1.04 0.01
CA GLY A 177 -7.03 -0.32 0.82
C GLY A 177 -7.15 1.20 0.79
N PHE A 178 -7.92 1.76 -0.16
CA PHE A 178 -8.17 3.21 -0.31
C PHE A 178 -6.90 4.09 -0.24
N GLY A 179 -5.85 3.67 -0.91
CA GLY A 179 -4.56 4.33 -0.97
C GLY A 179 -3.59 3.84 0.11
N ILE A 180 -3.88 4.13 1.36
CA ILE A 180 -2.96 3.89 2.50
C ILE A 180 -2.66 2.39 2.71
N ASN A 181 -3.67 1.53 2.58
CA ASN A 181 -3.54 0.08 2.80
C ASN A 181 -3.51 -0.74 1.50
N ASN A 182 -3.39 -0.10 0.33
CA ASN A 182 -3.44 -0.80 -0.95
C ASN A 182 -2.43 -1.95 -1.04
N ASP A 183 -1.19 -1.72 -0.63
CA ASP A 183 -0.13 -2.73 -0.71
C ASP A 183 -0.32 -3.87 0.30
N ALA A 184 -0.86 -3.57 1.49
CA ALA A 184 -1.20 -4.59 2.47
C ALA A 184 -2.31 -5.51 1.95
N PHE A 185 -3.36 -4.95 1.33
CA PHE A 185 -4.43 -5.72 0.70
C PHE A 185 -3.94 -6.53 -0.51
N GLU A 186 -3.06 -5.97 -1.36
CA GLU A 186 -2.47 -6.73 -2.47
C GLU A 186 -1.65 -7.91 -1.96
N ARG A 187 -0.80 -7.70 -0.94
CA ARG A 187 -0.03 -8.79 -0.32
C ARG A 187 -0.93 -9.84 0.31
N LEU A 188 -2.00 -9.43 0.99
CA LEU A 188 -3.01 -10.33 1.52
C LEU A 188 -3.60 -11.21 0.42
N ALA A 189 -4.10 -10.60 -0.67
CA ALA A 189 -4.70 -11.32 -1.77
C ALA A 189 -3.74 -12.32 -2.44
N ARG A 190 -2.48 -11.93 -2.64
CA ARG A 190 -1.45 -12.83 -3.18
C ARG A 190 -1.14 -14.02 -2.25
N ARG A 191 -1.29 -13.82 -0.93
CA ARG A 191 -1.10 -14.88 0.10
C ARG A 191 -2.34 -15.75 0.29
N THR A 192 -3.51 -15.27 -0.15
CA THR A 192 -4.78 -16.00 -0.10
C THR A 192 -5.37 -16.18 -1.50
N PRO A 193 -4.74 -16.99 -2.38
CA PRO A 193 -5.18 -17.15 -3.77
C PRO A 193 -6.60 -17.72 -3.85
N LEU A 194 -7.37 -17.31 -4.87
CA LEU A 194 -8.76 -17.73 -5.07
C LEU A 194 -8.96 -19.25 -5.05
N ARG A 195 -8.04 -20.02 -5.63
CA ARG A 195 -8.07 -21.49 -5.60
C ARG A 195 -8.11 -22.09 -4.18
N MET A 196 -7.58 -21.38 -3.19
CA MET A 196 -7.67 -21.79 -1.79
C MET A 196 -9.01 -21.36 -1.19
N LEU A 197 -9.43 -20.13 -1.43
CA LEU A 197 -10.67 -19.56 -0.91
C LEU A 197 -11.89 -20.28 -1.49
N HIS A 198 -11.90 -20.68 -2.75
CA HIS A 198 -12.97 -21.45 -3.39
C HIS A 198 -13.25 -22.80 -2.71
N LYS A 199 -12.25 -23.42 -2.07
CA LYS A 199 -12.45 -24.67 -1.31
C LYS A 199 -13.26 -24.47 -0.04
N HIS A 200 -13.49 -23.23 0.35
CA HIS A 200 -14.14 -22.82 1.59
C HIS A 200 -15.23 -21.77 1.34
N CYS A 201 -15.64 -21.56 0.08
CA CYS A 201 -16.59 -20.51 -0.30
C CYS A 201 -18.04 -20.77 0.20
N ASP A 202 -18.32 -21.93 0.73
CA ASP A 202 -19.57 -22.31 1.38
C ASP A 202 -19.66 -21.87 2.87
N SER A 203 -18.53 -21.43 3.45
CA SER A 203 -18.47 -20.96 4.83
C SER A 203 -17.84 -19.58 4.96
N LEU A 204 -18.67 -18.57 5.23
CA LEU A 204 -18.19 -17.20 5.45
C LEU A 204 -17.16 -17.16 6.59
N LEU A 205 -17.38 -17.91 7.67
CA LEU A 205 -16.45 -17.97 8.80
C LEU A 205 -15.06 -18.47 8.39
N GLN A 206 -14.98 -19.47 7.50
CA GLN A 206 -13.70 -20.01 7.02
C GLN A 206 -12.97 -19.01 6.11
N ILE A 207 -13.73 -18.31 5.25
CA ILE A 207 -13.14 -17.25 4.41
C ILE A 207 -12.60 -16.11 5.29
N GLU A 208 -13.39 -15.66 6.26
CA GLU A 208 -12.97 -14.61 7.21
C GLU A 208 -11.75 -15.07 8.03
N ALA A 209 -11.75 -16.30 8.53
CA ALA A 209 -10.61 -16.86 9.25
C ALA A 209 -9.34 -16.88 8.39
N LEU A 210 -9.41 -17.31 7.12
CA LEU A 210 -8.30 -17.29 6.19
C LEU A 210 -7.79 -15.86 5.93
N LEU A 211 -8.68 -14.93 5.66
CA LEU A 211 -8.31 -13.55 5.34
C LEU A 211 -7.75 -12.81 6.56
N PHE A 212 -8.44 -12.84 7.71
CA PHE A 212 -7.95 -12.19 8.93
C PHE A 212 -6.68 -12.84 9.48
N GLY A 213 -6.58 -14.17 9.41
CA GLY A 213 -5.39 -14.88 9.83
C GLY A 213 -4.18 -14.57 8.95
N GLN A 214 -4.36 -14.59 7.62
CA GLN A 214 -3.28 -14.21 6.70
C GLN A 214 -2.94 -12.72 6.75
N ALA A 215 -3.89 -11.86 7.17
CA ALA A 215 -3.64 -10.46 7.48
C ALA A 215 -2.79 -10.26 8.75
N GLY A 216 -2.50 -11.31 9.51
CA GLY A 216 -1.78 -11.22 10.79
C GLY A 216 -2.59 -10.58 11.92
N MET A 217 -3.93 -10.58 11.79
CA MET A 217 -4.83 -9.91 12.73
C MET A 217 -5.43 -10.88 13.78
N LEU A 218 -5.08 -12.17 13.74
CA LEU A 218 -5.57 -13.16 14.69
C LEU A 218 -4.41 -13.66 15.58
N ASN A 219 -4.41 -13.19 16.83
CA ASN A 219 -3.50 -13.67 17.86
C ASN A 219 -4.30 -14.41 18.93
N PRO A 220 -3.96 -15.66 19.29
CA PRO A 220 -4.70 -16.44 20.28
C PRO A 220 -4.85 -15.81 21.65
N LEU A 221 -3.97 -14.87 22.00
CA LEU A 221 -3.99 -14.19 23.31
C LEU A 221 -4.84 -12.91 23.32
N ASP A 222 -5.25 -12.43 22.15
CA ASP A 222 -6.05 -11.21 22.05
C ASP A 222 -7.55 -11.53 22.20
N HIS A 223 -8.30 -10.57 22.73
CA HIS A 223 -9.77 -10.60 22.82
C HIS A 223 -10.36 -11.92 23.38
N PRO A 224 -9.93 -12.42 24.55
CA PRO A 224 -10.36 -13.70 25.08
C PRO A 224 -11.88 -13.78 25.35
N GLU A 225 -12.55 -12.64 25.60
CA GLU A 225 -13.99 -12.53 25.87
C GLU A 225 -14.84 -12.41 24.59
N ASP A 226 -14.22 -12.38 23.40
CA ASP A 226 -14.91 -12.24 22.13
C ASP A 226 -15.05 -13.61 21.45
N ASP A 227 -16.22 -14.24 21.60
CA ASP A 227 -16.51 -15.56 21.06
C ASP A 227 -16.31 -15.63 19.54
N TYR A 228 -16.71 -14.60 18.80
CA TYR A 228 -16.53 -14.56 17.35
C TYR A 228 -15.05 -14.54 16.98
N TYR A 229 -14.28 -13.70 17.65
CA TYR A 229 -12.83 -13.65 17.45
C TYR A 229 -12.17 -15.00 17.74
N GLN A 230 -12.53 -15.63 18.86
CA GLN A 230 -11.99 -16.93 19.25
C GLN A 230 -12.41 -18.06 18.28
N HIS A 231 -13.57 -17.97 17.65
CA HIS A 231 -13.96 -18.87 16.57
C HIS A 231 -13.06 -18.71 15.35
N LEU A 232 -12.77 -17.46 14.91
CA LEU A 232 -11.85 -17.18 13.81
C LEU A 232 -10.43 -17.70 14.10
N VAL A 233 -9.93 -17.50 15.31
CA VAL A 233 -8.60 -18.00 15.74
C VAL A 233 -8.51 -19.50 15.63
N ARG A 234 -9.50 -20.24 16.14
CA ARG A 234 -9.55 -21.71 16.08
C ARG A 234 -9.61 -22.22 14.65
N GLU A 235 -10.47 -21.64 13.85
CA GLU A 235 -10.64 -22.03 12.44
C GLU A 235 -9.38 -21.74 11.63
N TYR A 236 -8.78 -20.55 11.83
CA TYR A 236 -7.54 -20.21 11.17
C TYR A 236 -6.39 -21.12 11.56
N SER A 237 -6.26 -21.48 12.84
CA SER A 237 -5.20 -22.40 13.29
C SER A 237 -5.26 -23.74 12.59
N PHE A 238 -6.46 -24.28 12.39
CA PHE A 238 -6.67 -25.50 11.62
C PHE A 238 -6.30 -25.31 10.14
N LEU A 239 -6.79 -24.25 9.51
CA LEU A 239 -6.54 -23.97 8.09
C LEU A 239 -5.08 -23.60 7.80
N ALA A 240 -4.43 -22.90 8.72
CA ALA A 240 -3.02 -22.54 8.62
C ALA A 240 -2.13 -23.81 8.61
N ASN A 241 -2.41 -24.76 9.47
CA ASN A 241 -1.72 -26.04 9.48
C ASN A 241 -1.98 -26.85 8.19
N LYS A 242 -3.26 -26.90 7.75
CA LYS A 242 -3.66 -27.62 6.53
C LYS A 242 -2.97 -27.13 5.27
N PHE A 243 -2.75 -25.82 5.15
CA PHE A 243 -2.18 -25.18 3.96
C PHE A 243 -0.75 -24.66 4.15
N SER A 244 -0.14 -24.90 5.32
CA SER A 244 1.20 -24.39 5.68
C SER A 244 1.30 -22.86 5.49
N LEU A 245 0.32 -22.13 6.00
CA LEU A 245 0.18 -20.69 5.78
C LEU A 245 1.15 -19.88 6.66
N GLN A 246 1.61 -18.76 6.10
CA GLN A 246 2.42 -17.76 6.80
C GLN A 246 1.75 -16.40 6.66
N PRO A 247 1.31 -15.74 7.74
CA PRO A 247 0.65 -14.44 7.67
C PRO A 247 1.60 -13.34 7.23
N ILE A 248 1.03 -12.24 6.73
CA ILE A 248 1.76 -10.98 6.58
C ILE A 248 1.94 -10.34 7.96
N ASP A 249 2.93 -9.47 8.08
CA ASP A 249 3.16 -8.73 9.33
C ASP A 249 1.98 -7.78 9.61
N ALA A 250 1.44 -7.84 10.82
CA ALA A 250 0.34 -6.99 11.30
C ALA A 250 0.68 -5.49 11.26
N SER A 251 1.97 -5.12 11.39
CA SER A 251 2.45 -3.73 11.27
C SER A 251 2.25 -3.12 9.89
N SER A 252 1.95 -3.96 8.88
CA SER A 252 1.62 -3.52 7.52
C SER A 252 0.34 -2.71 7.44
N TRP A 253 -0.56 -2.87 8.40
CA TRP A 253 -1.86 -2.21 8.40
C TRP A 253 -1.80 -0.85 9.09
N LYS A 254 -2.25 0.18 8.39
CA LYS A 254 -2.32 1.55 8.89
C LYS A 254 -3.76 1.86 9.30
N LEU A 255 -3.92 2.39 10.52
CA LEU A 255 -5.22 2.83 11.07
C LEU A 255 -5.28 4.34 11.27
N PHE A 256 -4.13 4.99 11.36
CA PHE A 256 -4.03 6.43 11.61
C PHE A 256 -4.61 7.24 10.45
N ARG A 257 -5.38 8.27 10.76
CA ARG A 257 -6.07 9.16 9.79
C ARG A 257 -7.07 8.46 8.87
N ILE A 258 -7.54 7.27 9.25
CA ILE A 258 -8.59 6.56 8.52
C ILE A 258 -9.89 6.65 9.34
N ARG A 259 -11.01 6.95 8.67
CA ARG A 259 -12.33 6.87 9.31
C ARG A 259 -12.63 5.42 9.70
N PRO A 260 -13.22 5.15 10.89
CA PRO A 260 -13.47 3.78 11.37
C PRO A 260 -14.24 2.89 10.37
N GLN A 261 -15.17 3.47 9.62
CA GLN A 261 -15.91 2.76 8.56
C GLN A 261 -15.00 2.20 7.45
N ASN A 262 -13.79 2.74 7.29
CA ASN A 262 -12.80 2.34 6.28
C ASN A 262 -11.65 1.53 6.89
N PHE A 263 -11.74 1.11 8.13
CA PHE A 263 -10.70 0.29 8.75
C PHE A 263 -10.49 -1.02 7.98
N PRO A 264 -9.23 -1.49 7.88
CA PRO A 264 -8.89 -2.73 7.19
C PRO A 264 -9.75 -3.92 7.62
N HIS A 265 -10.08 -4.03 8.91
CA HIS A 265 -10.94 -5.10 9.45
C HIS A 265 -12.28 -5.18 8.70
N ARG A 266 -13.00 -4.08 8.61
CA ARG A 266 -14.30 -4.07 7.89
C ARG A 266 -14.14 -4.33 6.40
N ARG A 267 -13.05 -3.83 5.82
CA ARG A 267 -12.76 -4.04 4.39
C ARG A 267 -12.39 -5.50 4.09
N ILE A 268 -11.70 -6.18 5.00
CA ILE A 268 -11.46 -7.63 4.92
C ILE A 268 -12.77 -8.40 5.02
N ALA A 269 -13.67 -8.04 5.97
CA ALA A 269 -14.98 -8.66 6.05
C ALA A 269 -15.83 -8.46 4.78
N MET A 270 -15.78 -7.26 4.17
CA MET A 270 -16.43 -7.02 2.87
C MET A 270 -15.84 -7.86 1.75
N LEU A 271 -14.51 -7.99 1.71
CA LEU A 271 -13.82 -8.86 0.74
C LEU A 271 -14.25 -10.32 0.92
N ALA A 272 -14.40 -10.79 2.17
CA ALA A 272 -14.92 -12.12 2.46
C ALA A 272 -16.33 -12.35 1.87
N HIS A 273 -17.19 -11.35 1.93
CA HIS A 273 -18.55 -11.42 1.35
C HIS A 273 -18.52 -11.49 -0.19
N TYR A 274 -17.57 -10.84 -0.87
CA TYR A 274 -17.44 -11.00 -2.32
C TYR A 274 -16.99 -12.40 -2.75
N ILE A 275 -16.32 -13.13 -1.85
CA ILE A 275 -15.83 -14.49 -2.12
C ILE A 275 -16.84 -15.55 -1.69
N TYR A 276 -17.66 -15.25 -0.69
CA TYR A 276 -18.68 -16.16 -0.16
C TYR A 276 -19.69 -16.54 -1.25
N GLY A 277 -19.90 -17.83 -1.44
CA GLY A 277 -20.75 -18.36 -2.50
C GLY A 277 -20.07 -18.50 -3.86
N GLY A 278 -18.79 -18.17 -3.95
CA GLY A 278 -17.99 -18.17 -5.18
C GLY A 278 -17.69 -16.77 -5.68
N PHE A 279 -16.46 -16.54 -6.12
CA PHE A 279 -16.03 -15.24 -6.67
C PHE A 279 -16.40 -15.15 -8.15
N ASP A 280 -17.53 -14.53 -8.45
CA ASP A 280 -18.06 -14.37 -9.83
C ASP A 280 -18.10 -12.89 -10.28
N LEU A 281 -17.46 -12.00 -9.53
CA LEU A 281 -17.50 -10.56 -9.78
C LEU A 281 -17.01 -10.17 -11.18
N MET A 282 -15.99 -10.84 -11.69
CA MET A 282 -15.48 -10.54 -13.04
C MET A 282 -16.55 -10.78 -14.11
N ALA A 283 -17.24 -11.92 -14.08
CA ALA A 283 -18.29 -12.23 -15.02
C ALA A 283 -19.43 -11.20 -14.92
N LYS A 284 -19.87 -10.89 -13.71
CA LYS A 284 -20.91 -9.90 -13.44
C LYS A 284 -20.54 -8.48 -13.89
N ILE A 285 -19.26 -8.08 -13.73
CA ILE A 285 -18.76 -6.78 -14.23
C ILE A 285 -18.87 -6.72 -15.76
N LEU A 286 -18.52 -7.80 -16.45
CA LEU A 286 -18.61 -7.86 -17.92
C LEU A 286 -20.06 -7.89 -18.45
N GLU A 287 -21.00 -8.38 -17.67
CA GLU A 287 -22.43 -8.45 -18.00
C GLU A 287 -23.20 -7.17 -17.66
N ALA A 288 -22.67 -6.34 -16.74
CA ALA A 288 -23.32 -5.12 -16.29
C ALA A 288 -23.53 -4.13 -17.43
N LYS A 289 -24.74 -3.60 -17.55
CA LYS A 289 -25.18 -2.74 -18.66
C LYS A 289 -24.97 -1.26 -18.38
N ASP A 290 -24.98 -0.90 -17.11
CA ASP A 290 -24.86 0.48 -16.69
C ASP A 290 -24.13 0.65 -15.35
N TYR A 291 -23.94 1.90 -14.99
CA TYR A 291 -23.23 2.28 -13.77
C TYR A 291 -23.98 1.87 -12.48
N ASP A 292 -25.29 1.85 -12.49
CA ASP A 292 -26.09 1.49 -11.32
C ASP A 292 -26.04 -0.02 -11.06
N GLU A 293 -26.05 -0.84 -12.11
CA GLU A 293 -25.79 -2.28 -11.99
C GLU A 293 -24.40 -2.55 -11.43
N LEU A 294 -23.37 -1.87 -11.95
CA LEU A 294 -22.01 -1.96 -11.39
C LEU A 294 -21.95 -1.57 -9.91
N CYS A 295 -22.62 -0.48 -9.52
CA CYS A 295 -22.66 -0.08 -8.12
C CYS A 295 -23.33 -1.13 -7.23
N GLN A 296 -24.37 -1.80 -7.72
CA GLN A 296 -25.05 -2.87 -6.98
C GLN A 296 -24.13 -4.05 -6.72
N LEU A 297 -23.30 -4.45 -7.67
CA LEU A 297 -22.34 -5.54 -7.51
C LEU A 297 -21.36 -5.30 -6.36
N PHE A 298 -20.97 -4.05 -6.16
CA PHE A 298 -20.04 -3.65 -5.10
C PHE A 298 -20.73 -3.26 -3.78
N THR A 299 -22.08 -3.27 -3.75
CA THR A 299 -22.85 -2.97 -2.54
C THR A 299 -22.92 -4.21 -1.65
N VAL A 300 -22.05 -4.29 -0.65
CA VAL A 300 -22.09 -5.33 0.38
C VAL A 300 -22.69 -4.78 1.66
N ARG A 301 -23.66 -5.50 2.21
CA ARG A 301 -24.19 -5.26 3.56
C ARG A 301 -23.56 -6.26 4.51
N LEU A 302 -22.79 -5.76 5.44
CA LEU A 302 -22.26 -6.56 6.53
C LEU A 302 -23.37 -6.87 7.52
N SER A 303 -23.38 -8.09 8.05
CA SER A 303 -24.30 -8.57 9.07
C SER A 303 -23.55 -9.10 10.28
N GLY A 304 -24.27 -9.43 11.34
CA GLY A 304 -23.69 -9.98 12.56
C GLY A 304 -22.64 -9.07 13.18
N TYR A 305 -21.48 -9.63 13.48
CA TYR A 305 -20.39 -8.93 14.18
C TYR A 305 -19.98 -7.63 13.47
N TRP A 306 -19.78 -7.66 12.16
CA TRP A 306 -19.27 -6.52 11.39
C TRP A 306 -20.31 -5.42 11.09
N ALA A 307 -21.57 -5.65 11.36
CA ALA A 307 -22.58 -4.59 11.29
C ALA A 307 -22.36 -3.53 12.37
N CYS A 308 -21.90 -3.96 13.56
CA CYS A 308 -21.74 -3.13 14.76
C CYS A 308 -20.29 -3.06 15.29
N HIS A 309 -19.26 -3.50 14.53
CA HIS A 309 -17.86 -3.38 14.92
C HIS A 309 -17.03 -2.77 13.80
N TYR A 310 -16.05 -1.92 14.16
CA TYR A 310 -15.07 -1.38 13.23
C TYR A 310 -13.72 -2.11 13.29
N SER A 311 -13.42 -2.72 14.42
CA SER A 311 -12.27 -3.59 14.67
C SER A 311 -12.67 -4.62 15.72
N PHE A 312 -11.82 -5.63 15.92
CA PHE A 312 -12.08 -6.63 16.97
C PHE A 312 -12.16 -5.98 18.35
N GLY A 313 -13.10 -6.45 19.17
CA GLY A 313 -13.32 -6.01 20.55
C GLY A 313 -13.79 -4.55 20.69
N LYS A 314 -14.05 -3.83 19.62
CA LYS A 314 -14.50 -2.42 19.66
C LYS A 314 -15.82 -2.23 18.94
N PRO A 315 -16.95 -2.26 19.67
CA PRO A 315 -18.25 -2.01 19.07
C PRO A 315 -18.37 -0.58 18.55
N ALA A 316 -19.13 -0.41 17.49
CA ALA A 316 -19.49 0.88 16.93
C ALA A 316 -20.64 1.51 17.69
N GLU A 317 -20.68 2.84 17.80
CA GLU A 317 -21.80 3.56 18.43
C GLU A 317 -23.11 3.45 17.61
N ALA A 318 -23.01 3.22 16.31
CA ALA A 318 -24.13 3.06 15.41
C ALA A 318 -23.86 1.97 14.37
N GLU A 319 -24.90 1.28 13.95
CA GLU A 319 -24.81 0.32 12.85
C GLU A 319 -24.44 1.04 11.53
N SER A 320 -23.45 0.51 10.86
CA SER A 320 -23.04 0.97 9.53
C SER A 320 -22.76 -0.22 8.62
N PRO A 321 -23.81 -0.95 8.20
CA PRO A 321 -23.65 -2.24 7.55
C PRO A 321 -23.15 -2.15 6.10
N ALA A 322 -23.25 -1.00 5.44
CA ALA A 322 -22.95 -0.88 4.01
C ALA A 322 -21.76 0.03 3.71
N ILE A 323 -21.15 -0.21 2.56
CA ILE A 323 -20.16 0.68 1.96
C ILE A 323 -20.84 1.92 1.36
N GLY A 324 -20.28 3.10 1.57
CA GLY A 324 -20.81 4.35 0.99
C GLY A 324 -20.55 4.46 -0.52
N ARG A 325 -21.44 5.19 -1.25
CA ARG A 325 -21.34 5.40 -2.71
C ARG A 325 -19.95 5.88 -3.17
N SER A 326 -19.38 6.88 -2.52
CA SER A 326 -18.04 7.39 -2.86
C SER A 326 -16.92 6.35 -2.74
N SER A 327 -17.07 5.38 -1.86
CA SER A 327 -16.12 4.27 -1.74
C SER A 327 -16.31 3.25 -2.87
N ILE A 328 -17.55 3.01 -3.29
CA ILE A 328 -17.87 2.18 -4.46
C ILE A 328 -17.28 2.81 -5.72
N ASP A 329 -17.40 4.13 -5.90
CA ASP A 329 -16.81 4.85 -7.02
C ASP A 329 -15.31 4.62 -7.13
N ILE A 330 -14.59 4.66 -5.99
CA ILE A 330 -13.14 4.39 -5.95
C ILE A 330 -12.84 2.94 -6.34
N LEU A 331 -13.65 1.98 -5.88
CA LEU A 331 -13.49 0.58 -6.27
C LEU A 331 -13.69 0.41 -7.78
N LEU A 332 -14.77 0.98 -8.34
CA LEU A 332 -15.07 0.93 -9.77
C LEU A 332 -13.95 1.55 -10.63
N ILE A 333 -13.49 2.76 -10.30
CA ILE A 333 -12.40 3.43 -11.04
C ILE A 333 -11.12 2.60 -11.09
N ASN A 334 -10.89 1.75 -10.09
CA ASN A 334 -9.67 0.95 -10.02
C ASN A 334 -9.85 -0.48 -10.52
N ALA A 335 -11.06 -1.05 -10.49
CA ALA A 335 -11.33 -2.45 -10.79
C ALA A 335 -12.03 -2.66 -12.16
N VAL A 336 -12.65 -1.63 -12.72
CA VAL A 336 -13.34 -1.59 -14.00
C VAL A 336 -12.68 -0.56 -14.91
#